data_f6a79e5524852f481074f17fabaa7d38
#
_entry.id   f6a79e5524852f481074f17fabaa7d38
#
_cell.length_a   1.000
_cell.length_b   1.000
_cell.length_c   1.000
_cell.angle_alpha   90.00
_cell.angle_beta   90.00
_cell.angle_gamma   90.00
#
_symmetry.space_group_name_H-M   'P 1'
#
loop_
_entity.id
_entity.type
_entity.pdbx_description
1 polymer ?
#
loop_
_entity_poly.entity_id
_entity_poly.type
_entity_poly.pdbx_seq_one_letter_code
_entity_poly.pdbx_strand_id
1 'polypeptide(L)'
;MKHVIISGGGTGGHIYPAITIYKEIMKQNPDAKVLYVGTKQGLEATLVPKEGIEFTTIPVQGLQRQLSLGTLVTLGKTALGIVKANAIVCKFKPDVVIGTGGYVCGPVLLAAALHNIPTIIQEQNVIAGITNKILSRFVDVVALGYKDAEASFSKAKRVVYTGNPVRPDVLVDSRTAGRNYFNLSDDTFTVLIAGGSRGARTINNAMIDVHKHFQGVKGIKLIHITGNGEYESVLSQLGITDGDGLGSSSLILPYLHDMPKALAAADLAVFRSGAIGLAELAVRGIPSVLIPYPYAAEDHQTYNARIFVQEGAAHMIVDKMLSAHDLIGEIEMFMANRDLLAQMGDRALQLGKPNAAHDIAKLALSIAK
;
A
#
# COMPACT_ATOMS: atom_id res chain seq x y z
N MET A 1 -10.30 24.19 -17.32
CA MET A 1 -9.32 23.76 -16.28
C MET A 1 -10.10 23.06 -15.20
N LYS A 2 -9.81 21.79 -14.90
CA LYS A 2 -10.53 21.02 -13.87
C LYS A 2 -9.92 21.25 -12.49
N HIS A 3 -10.79 21.39 -11.49
CA HIS A 3 -10.41 21.49 -10.09
C HIS A 3 -10.70 20.15 -9.38
N VAL A 4 -9.70 19.53 -8.80
CA VAL A 4 -9.82 18.21 -8.16
C VAL A 4 -9.39 18.32 -6.70
N ILE A 5 -10.20 17.81 -5.78
CA ILE A 5 -9.74 17.56 -4.41
C ILE A 5 -9.44 16.07 -4.27
N ILE A 6 -8.28 15.76 -3.68
CA ILE A 6 -7.92 14.41 -3.26
C ILE A 6 -7.77 14.39 -1.74
N SER A 7 -8.28 13.36 -1.08
CA SER A 7 -8.16 13.20 0.37
C SER A 7 -7.80 11.76 0.71
N GLY A 8 -6.81 11.60 1.56
CA GLY A 8 -6.35 10.30 2.05
C GLY A 8 -5.37 10.50 3.20
N GLY A 9 -5.32 9.60 4.17
CA GLY A 9 -4.40 9.82 5.27
C GLY A 9 -4.32 8.68 6.28
N GLY A 10 -3.47 8.90 7.27
CA GLY A 10 -3.23 7.98 8.38
C GLY A 10 -2.16 6.92 8.10
N THR A 11 -2.17 6.28 6.95
CA THR A 11 -1.19 5.24 6.58
C THR A 11 -0.74 5.37 5.13
N GLY A 12 0.43 4.80 4.81
CA GLY A 12 0.93 4.73 3.44
C GLY A 12 -0.04 4.05 2.47
N GLY A 13 -0.84 3.10 2.96
CA GLY A 13 -1.86 2.40 2.17
C GLY A 13 -2.95 3.30 1.59
N HIS A 14 -3.21 4.47 2.20
CA HIS A 14 -4.14 5.46 1.69
C HIS A 14 -3.42 6.61 0.94
N ILE A 15 -2.22 6.96 1.37
CA ILE A 15 -1.49 8.12 0.85
C ILE A 15 -0.88 7.82 -0.53
N TYR A 16 -0.22 6.66 -0.70
CA TYR A 16 0.40 6.31 -1.98
C TYR A 16 -0.62 6.15 -3.12
N PRO A 17 -1.79 5.51 -2.93
CA PRO A 17 -2.85 5.53 -3.94
C PRO A 17 -3.27 6.94 -4.33
N ALA A 18 -3.45 7.84 -3.36
CA ALA A 18 -3.82 9.25 -3.62
C ALA A 18 -2.77 9.98 -4.45
N ILE A 19 -1.48 9.85 -4.10
CA ILE A 19 -0.37 10.44 -4.86
C ILE A 19 -0.31 9.84 -6.27
N THR A 20 -0.51 8.53 -6.41
CA THR A 20 -0.47 7.84 -7.70
C THR A 20 -1.62 8.30 -8.61
N ILE A 21 -2.83 8.44 -8.06
CA ILE A 21 -3.99 8.99 -8.78
C ILE A 21 -3.72 10.45 -9.17
N TYR A 22 -3.14 11.26 -8.29
CA TYR A 22 -2.73 12.63 -8.61
C TYR A 22 -1.79 12.69 -9.82
N LYS A 23 -0.72 11.89 -9.81
CA LYS A 23 0.25 11.84 -10.93
C LYS A 23 -0.43 11.49 -12.25
N GLU A 24 -1.37 10.57 -12.22
CA GLU A 24 -2.10 10.16 -13.41
C GLU A 24 -3.13 11.22 -13.87
N ILE A 25 -3.79 11.94 -12.95
CA ILE A 25 -4.65 13.10 -13.29
C ILE A 25 -3.82 14.17 -13.99
N MET A 26 -2.65 14.52 -13.45
CA MET A 26 -1.77 15.53 -14.05
C MET A 26 -1.24 15.13 -15.42
N LYS A 27 -1.02 13.82 -15.64
CA LYS A 27 -0.64 13.28 -16.95
C LYS A 27 -1.78 13.37 -17.97
N GLN A 28 -3.03 13.06 -17.57
CA GLN A 28 -4.20 13.10 -18.44
C GLN A 28 -4.75 14.52 -18.65
N ASN A 29 -4.56 15.41 -17.69
CA ASN A 29 -5.00 16.80 -17.73
C ASN A 29 -3.95 17.71 -17.04
N PRO A 30 -2.90 18.13 -17.75
CA PRO A 30 -1.81 18.93 -17.18
C PRO A 30 -2.24 20.28 -16.60
N ASP A 31 -3.36 20.82 -17.05
CA ASP A 31 -3.93 22.10 -16.58
C ASP A 31 -4.83 21.93 -15.34
N ALA A 32 -5.01 20.71 -14.84
CA ALA A 32 -5.84 20.48 -13.65
C ALA A 32 -5.22 21.15 -12.42
N LYS A 33 -6.07 21.79 -11.60
CA LYS A 33 -5.67 22.23 -10.26
C LYS A 33 -6.05 21.15 -9.26
N VAL A 34 -5.07 20.61 -8.55
CA VAL A 34 -5.31 19.58 -7.57
C VAL A 34 -4.94 20.09 -6.17
N LEU A 35 -5.88 19.98 -5.23
CA LEU A 35 -5.68 20.27 -3.83
C LEU A 35 -5.76 18.97 -3.02
N TYR A 36 -4.74 18.68 -2.25
CA TYR A 36 -4.77 17.55 -1.32
C TYR A 36 -5.25 18.02 0.07
N VAL A 37 -6.25 17.33 0.62
CA VAL A 37 -6.77 17.59 1.96
C VAL A 37 -6.40 16.43 2.90
N GLY A 38 -5.57 16.72 3.89
CA GLY A 38 -5.06 15.76 4.88
C GLY A 38 -5.21 16.25 6.31
N THR A 39 -4.39 15.69 7.20
CA THR A 39 -4.25 16.13 8.59
C THR A 39 -2.88 16.73 8.86
N LYS A 40 -2.78 17.55 9.90
CA LYS A 40 -1.50 18.19 10.25
C LYS A 40 -0.46 17.20 10.81
N GLN A 41 -0.91 16.11 11.42
CA GLN A 41 -0.05 15.16 12.16
C GLN A 41 0.13 13.80 11.46
N GLY A 42 -0.54 13.59 10.32
CA GLY A 42 -0.43 12.36 9.55
C GLY A 42 0.82 12.31 8.67
N LEU A 43 1.17 11.12 8.21
CA LEU A 43 2.27 10.93 7.25
C LEU A 43 2.06 11.73 5.95
N GLU A 44 0.82 12.00 5.59
CA GLU A 44 0.45 12.81 4.44
C GLU A 44 1.01 14.23 4.52
N ALA A 45 1.13 14.82 5.72
CA ALA A 45 1.69 16.15 5.91
C ALA A 45 3.17 16.26 5.51
N THR A 46 3.87 15.13 5.47
CA THR A 46 5.28 15.06 5.05
C THR A 46 5.42 14.57 3.62
N LEU A 47 4.66 13.54 3.23
CA LEU A 47 4.82 12.88 1.94
C LEU A 47 4.24 13.70 0.79
N VAL A 48 3.05 14.28 0.97
CA VAL A 48 2.32 14.98 -0.10
C VAL A 48 3.03 16.25 -0.57
N PRO A 49 3.53 17.14 0.33
CA PRO A 49 4.28 18.32 -0.11
C PRO A 49 5.61 17.99 -0.82
N LYS A 50 6.26 16.85 -0.47
CA LYS A 50 7.47 16.40 -1.17
C LYS A 50 7.23 16.08 -2.66
N GLU A 51 6.00 15.71 -3.01
CA GLU A 51 5.57 15.46 -4.39
C GLU A 51 5.12 16.74 -5.13
N GLY A 52 5.28 17.91 -4.52
CA GLY A 52 4.89 19.21 -5.10
C GLY A 52 3.38 19.45 -5.17
N ILE A 53 2.59 18.69 -4.42
CA ILE A 53 1.11 18.78 -4.42
C ILE A 53 0.67 19.87 -3.44
N GLU A 54 -0.23 20.77 -3.88
CA GLU A 54 -0.85 21.76 -3.00
C GLU A 54 -1.59 21.06 -1.85
N PHE A 55 -1.23 21.40 -0.61
CA PHE A 55 -1.69 20.69 0.58
C PHE A 55 -2.38 21.60 1.59
N THR A 56 -3.52 21.14 2.11
CA THR A 56 -4.22 21.80 3.21
C THR A 56 -4.70 20.79 4.24
N THR A 57 -5.05 21.25 5.44
CA THR A 57 -5.39 20.33 6.55
C THR A 57 -6.72 20.65 7.18
N ILE A 58 -7.40 19.60 7.65
CA ILE A 58 -8.57 19.68 8.53
C ILE A 58 -8.28 19.05 9.90
N PRO A 59 -8.88 19.56 10.98
CA PRO A 59 -8.66 19.06 12.34
C PRO A 59 -9.53 17.83 12.60
N VAL A 60 -9.11 16.68 12.13
CA VAL A 60 -9.79 15.39 12.40
C VAL A 60 -8.84 14.40 13.04
N GLN A 61 -9.38 13.48 13.81
CA GLN A 61 -8.64 12.42 14.48
C GLN A 61 -9.43 11.12 14.37
N GLY A 62 -8.72 9.99 14.25
CA GLY A 62 -9.37 8.67 14.24
C GLY A 62 -10.17 8.44 15.53
N LEU A 63 -11.37 7.88 15.41
CA LEU A 63 -12.19 7.47 16.56
C LEU A 63 -11.45 6.39 17.34
N GLN A 64 -11.28 6.61 18.65
CA GLN A 64 -10.82 5.58 19.56
C GLN A 64 -11.95 4.57 19.80
N ARG A 65 -11.61 3.28 19.82
CA ARG A 65 -12.60 2.19 19.98
C ARG A 65 -13.23 2.13 21.38
N GLN A 66 -12.72 2.89 22.35
CA GLN A 66 -13.25 2.91 23.72
C GLN A 66 -14.01 4.22 23.97
N LEU A 67 -15.19 4.12 24.56
CA LEU A 67 -15.97 5.27 25.04
C LEU A 67 -15.23 5.90 26.23
N SER A 68 -14.68 7.10 26.02
CA SER A 68 -13.93 7.86 27.02
C SER A 68 -14.24 9.36 26.84
N LEU A 69 -13.81 10.19 27.80
CA LEU A 69 -13.85 11.66 27.62
C LEU A 69 -13.12 12.10 26.32
N GLY A 70 -12.11 11.33 25.88
CA GLY A 70 -11.45 11.53 24.58
C GLY A 70 -12.39 11.34 23.39
N THR A 71 -13.46 10.55 23.51
CA THR A 71 -14.46 10.36 22.44
C THR A 71 -15.25 11.64 22.18
N LEU A 72 -15.62 12.40 23.22
CA LEU A 72 -16.29 13.70 23.08
C LEU A 72 -15.39 14.73 22.37
N VAL A 73 -14.12 14.75 22.72
CA VAL A 73 -13.12 15.63 22.05
C VAL A 73 -12.98 15.24 20.57
N THR A 74 -12.96 13.94 20.28
CA THR A 74 -12.86 13.43 18.89
C THR A 74 -14.11 13.79 18.08
N LEU A 75 -15.31 13.68 18.67
CA LEU A 75 -16.56 14.12 18.03
C LEU A 75 -16.56 15.62 17.74
N GLY A 76 -16.11 16.45 18.70
CA GLY A 76 -15.94 17.89 18.50
C GLY A 76 -14.95 18.23 17.37
N LYS A 77 -13.81 17.54 17.33
CA LYS A 77 -12.84 17.68 16.23
C LYS A 77 -13.43 17.23 14.88
N THR A 78 -14.22 16.18 14.86
CA THR A 78 -14.87 15.71 13.64
C THR A 78 -15.89 16.73 13.14
N ALA A 79 -16.71 17.30 14.00
CA ALA A 79 -17.66 18.36 13.65
C ALA A 79 -16.93 19.62 13.09
N LEU A 80 -15.88 20.06 13.76
CA LEU A 80 -15.03 21.16 13.27
C LEU A 80 -14.36 20.80 11.94
N GLY A 81 -13.95 19.54 11.78
CA GLY A 81 -13.40 18.99 10.53
C GLY A 81 -14.38 19.10 9.38
N ILE A 82 -15.66 18.78 9.61
CA ILE A 82 -16.73 18.91 8.60
C ILE A 82 -16.93 20.37 8.22
N VAL A 83 -17.01 21.30 9.18
CA VAL A 83 -17.15 22.72 8.90
C VAL A 83 -15.97 23.25 8.08
N LYS A 84 -14.75 22.87 8.43
CA LYS A 84 -13.56 23.29 7.71
C LYS A 84 -13.46 22.66 6.32
N ALA A 85 -13.83 21.38 6.18
CA ALA A 85 -13.92 20.71 4.89
C ALA A 85 -14.95 21.41 3.98
N ASN A 86 -16.12 21.78 4.52
CA ASN A 86 -17.12 22.53 3.79
C ASN A 86 -16.58 23.90 3.30
N ALA A 87 -15.87 24.65 4.16
CA ALA A 87 -15.25 25.91 3.77
C ALA A 87 -14.21 25.75 2.65
N ILE A 88 -13.39 24.66 2.72
CA ILE A 88 -12.41 24.33 1.68
C ILE A 88 -13.12 24.03 0.35
N VAL A 89 -14.14 23.16 0.36
CA VAL A 89 -14.92 22.80 -0.83
C VAL A 89 -15.58 24.04 -1.46
N CYS A 90 -16.23 24.88 -0.66
CA CYS A 90 -16.85 26.12 -1.16
C CYS A 90 -15.84 27.11 -1.75
N LYS A 91 -14.64 27.23 -1.16
CA LYS A 91 -13.58 28.13 -1.62
C LYS A 91 -12.90 27.62 -2.87
N PHE A 92 -12.53 26.34 -2.89
CA PHE A 92 -11.76 25.72 -3.97
C PHE A 92 -12.65 25.41 -5.19
N LYS A 93 -13.95 25.14 -4.96
CA LYS A 93 -14.96 24.80 -5.97
C LYS A 93 -14.50 23.63 -6.86
N PRO A 94 -14.31 22.43 -6.28
CA PRO A 94 -13.83 21.28 -7.06
C PRO A 94 -14.92 20.79 -8.02
N ASP A 95 -14.51 20.31 -9.18
CA ASP A 95 -15.36 19.62 -10.17
C ASP A 95 -15.56 18.14 -9.79
N VAL A 96 -14.62 17.58 -9.02
CA VAL A 96 -14.69 16.21 -8.50
C VAL A 96 -13.86 16.08 -7.22
N VAL A 97 -14.26 15.19 -6.32
CA VAL A 97 -13.54 14.89 -5.08
C VAL A 97 -13.27 13.38 -4.99
N ILE A 98 -12.01 13.02 -4.71
CA ILE A 98 -11.55 11.62 -4.61
C ILE A 98 -11.07 11.36 -3.18
N GLY A 99 -11.60 10.32 -2.56
CA GLY A 99 -11.15 9.82 -1.27
C GLY A 99 -10.49 8.46 -1.38
N THR A 100 -9.30 8.30 -0.86
CA THR A 100 -8.56 7.03 -0.85
C THR A 100 -8.58 6.32 0.49
N GLY A 101 -9.35 6.85 1.45
CA GLY A 101 -9.51 6.22 2.77
C GLY A 101 -8.82 6.97 3.91
N GLY A 102 -8.96 6.39 5.10
CA GLY A 102 -8.60 7.05 6.34
C GLY A 102 -9.70 7.99 6.84
N TYR A 103 -9.60 8.37 8.12
CA TYR A 103 -10.62 9.19 8.78
C TYR A 103 -10.76 10.61 8.22
N VAL A 104 -9.73 11.11 7.54
CA VAL A 104 -9.74 12.45 6.92
C VAL A 104 -10.66 12.54 5.71
N CYS A 105 -10.87 11.43 4.98
CA CYS A 105 -11.75 11.41 3.80
C CYS A 105 -13.21 11.67 4.15
N GLY A 106 -13.67 11.23 5.31
CA GLY A 106 -15.07 11.32 5.73
C GLY A 106 -15.65 12.72 5.60
N PRO A 107 -15.13 13.72 6.32
CA PRO A 107 -15.59 15.11 6.25
C PRO A 107 -15.51 15.71 4.86
N VAL A 108 -14.45 15.41 4.10
CA VAL A 108 -14.22 16.00 2.77
C VAL A 108 -15.22 15.48 1.74
N LEU A 109 -15.41 14.16 1.68
CA LEU A 109 -16.38 13.55 0.77
C LEU A 109 -17.82 13.88 1.15
N LEU A 110 -18.13 13.94 2.45
CA LEU A 110 -19.46 14.34 2.91
C LEU A 110 -19.75 15.80 2.51
N ALA A 111 -18.81 16.72 2.71
CA ALA A 111 -18.97 18.11 2.28
C ALA A 111 -19.21 18.21 0.77
N ALA A 112 -18.43 17.49 -0.04
CA ALA A 112 -18.61 17.46 -1.49
C ALA A 112 -19.99 16.91 -1.89
N ALA A 113 -20.41 15.81 -1.30
CA ALA A 113 -21.72 15.19 -1.57
C ALA A 113 -22.89 16.14 -1.23
N LEU A 114 -22.81 16.88 -0.12
CA LEU A 114 -23.81 17.88 0.26
C LEU A 114 -23.93 19.05 -0.74
N HIS A 115 -22.86 19.35 -1.47
CA HIS A 115 -22.84 20.34 -2.53
C HIS A 115 -23.12 19.75 -3.93
N ASN A 116 -23.53 18.48 -4.01
CA ASN A 116 -23.74 17.76 -5.28
C ASN A 116 -22.51 17.78 -6.19
N ILE A 117 -21.31 17.81 -5.61
CA ILE A 117 -20.06 17.68 -6.35
C ILE A 117 -19.79 16.18 -6.54
N PRO A 118 -19.43 15.74 -7.76
CA PRO A 118 -19.10 14.34 -8.03
C PRO A 118 -18.02 13.80 -7.11
N THR A 119 -18.22 12.58 -6.61
CA THR A 119 -17.37 11.98 -5.58
C THR A 119 -17.00 10.55 -5.91
N ILE A 120 -15.73 10.20 -5.64
CA ILE A 120 -15.22 8.84 -5.78
C ILE A 120 -14.58 8.41 -4.46
N ILE A 121 -14.89 7.19 -4.00
CA ILE A 121 -14.09 6.47 -3.00
C ILE A 121 -13.26 5.42 -3.72
N GLN A 122 -11.98 5.31 -3.38
CA GLN A 122 -11.15 4.17 -3.73
C GLN A 122 -10.98 3.30 -2.48
N GLU A 123 -11.43 2.04 -2.54
CA GLU A 123 -11.24 1.03 -1.48
C GLU A 123 -10.14 0.07 -1.89
N GLN A 124 -9.11 -0.06 -1.06
CA GLN A 124 -7.92 -0.85 -1.36
C GLN A 124 -8.06 -2.32 -0.98
N ASN A 125 -8.82 -2.64 0.06
CA ASN A 125 -8.82 -3.95 0.69
C ASN A 125 -10.03 -4.80 0.27
N VAL A 126 -9.91 -6.11 0.43
CA VAL A 126 -11.03 -7.07 0.27
C VAL A 126 -12.13 -6.77 1.29
N ILE A 127 -11.74 -6.53 2.54
CA ILE A 127 -12.68 -6.08 3.58
C ILE A 127 -12.64 -4.56 3.65
N ALA A 128 -13.74 -3.95 3.27
CA ALA A 128 -13.84 -2.50 3.19
C ALA A 128 -13.78 -1.84 4.57
N GLY A 129 -13.05 -0.72 4.64
CA GLY A 129 -13.00 0.10 5.85
C GLY A 129 -14.37 0.69 6.22
N ILE A 130 -14.66 0.81 7.52
CA ILE A 130 -15.96 1.27 8.03
C ILE A 130 -16.33 2.67 7.51
N THR A 131 -15.36 3.56 7.39
CA THR A 131 -15.56 4.90 6.83
C THR A 131 -16.05 4.82 5.38
N ASN A 132 -15.41 4.01 4.55
CA ASN A 132 -15.78 3.82 3.15
C ASN A 132 -17.17 3.16 3.01
N LYS A 133 -17.50 2.18 3.87
CA LYS A 133 -18.84 1.57 3.93
C LYS A 133 -19.94 2.60 4.23
N ILE A 134 -19.70 3.51 5.18
CA ILE A 134 -20.67 4.55 5.53
C ILE A 134 -20.81 5.56 4.39
N LEU A 135 -19.69 6.04 3.87
CA LEU A 135 -19.66 7.07 2.82
C LEU A 135 -20.20 6.58 1.48
N SER A 136 -20.13 5.28 1.20
CA SER A 136 -20.60 4.70 -0.06
C SER A 136 -22.07 5.00 -0.38
N ARG A 137 -22.87 5.32 0.64
CA ARG A 137 -24.29 5.71 0.49
C ARG A 137 -24.48 7.13 -0.06
N PHE A 138 -23.46 7.96 0.05
CA PHE A 138 -23.50 9.39 -0.29
C PHE A 138 -22.69 9.72 -1.52
N VAL A 139 -21.68 8.93 -1.83
CA VAL A 139 -20.78 9.17 -2.98
C VAL A 139 -21.36 8.61 -4.27
N ASP A 140 -20.86 9.10 -5.39
CA ASP A 140 -21.36 8.70 -6.71
C ASP A 140 -20.72 7.40 -7.20
N VAL A 141 -19.44 7.17 -6.91
CA VAL A 141 -18.71 5.97 -7.36
C VAL A 141 -17.84 5.40 -6.24
N VAL A 142 -17.80 4.08 -6.16
CA VAL A 142 -16.82 3.32 -5.38
C VAL A 142 -15.94 2.55 -6.33
N ALA A 143 -14.64 2.87 -6.36
CA ALA A 143 -13.61 2.17 -7.12
C ALA A 143 -12.95 1.12 -6.24
N LEU A 144 -13.01 -0.16 -6.64
CA LEU A 144 -12.53 -1.29 -5.84
C LEU A 144 -11.15 -1.76 -6.28
N GLY A 145 -10.28 -2.00 -5.29
CA GLY A 145 -9.00 -2.70 -5.45
C GLY A 145 -9.16 -4.20 -5.67
N TYR A 146 -10.19 -4.80 -5.07
CA TYR A 146 -10.55 -6.21 -5.20
C TYR A 146 -12.04 -6.35 -5.51
N LYS A 147 -12.38 -7.26 -6.44
CA LYS A 147 -13.77 -7.51 -6.83
C LYS A 147 -14.61 -8.01 -5.64
N ASP A 148 -14.00 -8.81 -4.78
CA ASP A 148 -14.64 -9.40 -3.61
C ASP A 148 -15.15 -8.37 -2.59
N ALA A 149 -14.62 -7.14 -2.61
CA ALA A 149 -15.09 -6.04 -1.78
C ALA A 149 -16.50 -5.54 -2.20
N GLU A 150 -17.00 -5.87 -3.38
CA GLU A 150 -18.28 -5.39 -3.93
C GLU A 150 -19.46 -5.65 -2.99
N ALA A 151 -19.50 -6.83 -2.35
CA ALA A 151 -20.54 -7.19 -1.38
C ALA A 151 -20.68 -6.19 -0.21
N SER A 152 -19.60 -5.49 0.15
CA SER A 152 -19.60 -4.46 1.20
C SER A 152 -20.30 -3.16 0.78
N PHE A 153 -20.59 -2.98 -0.51
CA PHE A 153 -21.06 -1.74 -1.11
C PHE A 153 -22.43 -1.85 -1.80
N SER A 154 -23.27 -2.77 -1.35
CA SER A 154 -24.61 -3.01 -1.90
C SER A 154 -25.55 -1.79 -1.94
N LYS A 155 -25.23 -0.72 -1.18
CA LYS A 155 -25.98 0.54 -1.13
C LYS A 155 -25.29 1.68 -1.90
N ALA A 156 -24.17 1.42 -2.58
CA ALA A 156 -23.50 2.42 -3.40
C ALA A 156 -24.28 2.68 -4.71
N LYS A 157 -24.26 3.91 -5.20
CA LYS A 157 -24.90 4.28 -6.47
C LYS A 157 -24.25 3.56 -7.66
N ARG A 158 -22.92 3.44 -7.63
CA ARG A 158 -22.12 2.80 -8.67
C ARG A 158 -20.87 2.20 -8.07
N VAL A 159 -20.58 0.96 -8.40
CA VAL A 159 -19.34 0.26 -8.03
C VAL A 159 -18.57 -0.09 -9.30
N VAL A 160 -17.26 0.11 -9.31
CA VAL A 160 -16.37 -0.17 -10.43
C VAL A 160 -15.13 -0.90 -9.92
N TYR A 161 -14.82 -2.05 -10.49
CA TYR A 161 -13.57 -2.75 -10.21
C TYR A 161 -12.45 -2.17 -11.08
N THR A 162 -11.52 -1.45 -10.46
CA THR A 162 -10.37 -0.80 -11.13
C THR A 162 -9.04 -1.48 -10.81
N GLY A 163 -8.95 -2.20 -9.70
CA GLY A 163 -7.70 -2.58 -9.07
C GLY A 163 -7.15 -1.45 -8.19
N ASN A 164 -6.01 -1.73 -7.56
CA ASN A 164 -5.31 -0.77 -6.72
C ASN A 164 -4.28 0.03 -7.51
N PRO A 165 -4.21 1.37 -7.32
CA PRO A 165 -3.19 2.20 -7.96
C PRO A 165 -1.78 1.79 -7.55
N VAL A 166 -0.96 1.48 -8.54
CA VAL A 166 0.45 1.11 -8.36
C VAL A 166 1.33 2.26 -8.82
N ARG A 167 2.41 2.52 -8.09
CA ARG A 167 3.38 3.57 -8.43
C ARG A 167 3.92 3.38 -9.85
N PRO A 168 4.02 4.45 -10.67
CA PRO A 168 4.50 4.33 -12.05
C PRO A 168 5.88 3.66 -12.16
N ASP A 169 6.80 3.97 -11.25
CA ASP A 169 8.17 3.44 -11.25
C ASP A 169 8.19 1.90 -11.09
N VAL A 170 7.22 1.34 -10.36
CA VAL A 170 7.06 -0.13 -10.24
C VAL A 170 6.73 -0.76 -11.59
N LEU A 171 6.01 -0.05 -12.47
CA LEU A 171 5.61 -0.57 -13.78
C LEU A 171 6.72 -0.49 -14.84
N VAL A 172 7.62 0.51 -14.73
CA VAL A 172 8.61 0.81 -15.78
C VAL A 172 10.01 0.25 -15.50
N ASP A 173 10.38 0.02 -14.23
CA ASP A 173 11.69 -0.51 -13.89
C ASP A 173 11.89 -1.92 -14.44
N SER A 174 12.91 -2.10 -15.27
CA SER A 174 13.24 -3.42 -15.80
C SER A 174 13.95 -4.30 -14.77
N ARG A 175 13.83 -5.62 -14.90
CA ARG A 175 14.58 -6.59 -14.09
C ARG A 175 16.07 -6.31 -14.11
N THR A 176 16.63 -6.04 -15.30
CA THR A 176 18.05 -5.70 -15.47
C THR A 176 18.43 -4.44 -14.69
N ALA A 177 17.60 -3.38 -14.75
CA ALA A 177 17.85 -2.16 -13.99
C ALA A 177 17.83 -2.38 -12.48
N GLY A 178 16.88 -3.19 -11.98
CA GLY A 178 16.82 -3.56 -10.56
C GLY A 178 18.04 -4.38 -10.13
N ARG A 179 18.43 -5.38 -10.92
CA ARG A 179 19.59 -6.25 -10.60
C ARG A 179 20.90 -5.46 -10.63
N ASN A 180 21.09 -4.59 -11.61
CA ASN A 180 22.26 -3.71 -11.65
C ASN A 180 22.36 -2.78 -10.45
N TYR A 181 21.21 -2.24 -9.97
CA TYR A 181 21.16 -1.38 -8.79
C TYR A 181 21.72 -2.07 -7.53
N PHE A 182 21.49 -3.39 -7.38
CA PHE A 182 21.98 -4.19 -6.26
C PHE A 182 23.23 -5.00 -6.58
N ASN A 183 23.90 -4.77 -7.73
CA ASN A 183 25.07 -5.52 -8.18
C ASN A 183 24.85 -7.05 -8.20
N LEU A 184 23.69 -7.49 -8.71
CA LEU A 184 23.31 -8.91 -8.78
C LEU A 184 23.60 -9.48 -10.16
N SER A 185 24.16 -10.71 -10.19
CA SER A 185 24.25 -11.49 -11.43
C SER A 185 22.88 -12.09 -11.80
N ASP A 186 22.67 -12.42 -13.08
CA ASP A 186 21.39 -12.93 -13.58
C ASP A 186 20.93 -14.23 -12.90
N ASP A 187 21.88 -15.05 -12.43
CA ASP A 187 21.62 -16.33 -11.76
C ASP A 187 21.34 -16.22 -10.27
N THR A 188 21.57 -15.04 -9.65
CA THR A 188 21.33 -14.85 -8.22
C THR A 188 19.85 -14.93 -7.88
N PHE A 189 19.44 -15.89 -7.03
CA PHE A 189 18.09 -15.92 -6.48
C PHE A 189 17.88 -14.79 -5.47
N THR A 190 17.01 -13.87 -5.77
CA THR A 190 16.83 -12.67 -4.96
C THR A 190 15.51 -12.72 -4.20
N VAL A 191 15.61 -12.74 -2.88
CA VAL A 191 14.44 -12.68 -1.98
C VAL A 191 14.33 -11.27 -1.42
N LEU A 192 13.18 -10.63 -1.63
CA LEU A 192 12.86 -9.33 -1.06
C LEU A 192 11.99 -9.50 0.18
N ILE A 193 12.47 -9.04 1.33
CA ILE A 193 11.77 -9.15 2.60
C ILE A 193 11.36 -7.76 3.09
N ALA A 194 10.04 -7.52 3.28
CA ALA A 194 9.55 -6.25 3.79
C ALA A 194 8.28 -6.38 4.63
N GLY A 195 8.33 -5.83 5.82
CA GLY A 195 7.21 -5.79 6.77
C GLY A 195 6.29 -4.56 6.62
N GLY A 196 6.48 -3.73 5.57
CA GLY A 196 5.82 -2.44 5.40
C GLY A 196 6.64 -1.28 6.00
N SER A 197 6.15 -0.04 5.88
CA SER A 197 6.89 1.19 6.21
C SER A 197 7.37 1.31 7.67
N ARG A 198 6.75 0.58 8.60
CA ARG A 198 7.14 0.55 10.02
C ARG A 198 7.97 -0.68 10.37
N GLY A 199 8.21 -1.58 9.42
CA GLY A 199 8.79 -2.88 9.66
C GLY A 199 7.78 -3.87 10.26
N ALA A 200 8.25 -5.10 10.52
CA ALA A 200 7.44 -6.17 11.12
C ALA A 200 8.32 -7.02 12.05
N ARG A 201 8.20 -6.79 13.36
CA ARG A 201 9.05 -7.45 14.37
C ARG A 201 9.05 -8.98 14.25
N THR A 202 7.89 -9.60 14.01
CA THR A 202 7.80 -11.05 13.87
C THR A 202 8.61 -11.56 12.67
N ILE A 203 8.50 -10.87 11.53
CA ILE A 203 9.30 -11.18 10.32
C ILE A 203 10.78 -10.94 10.61
N ASN A 204 11.14 -9.78 11.18
CA ASN A 204 12.52 -9.44 11.48
C ASN A 204 13.16 -10.47 12.40
N ASN A 205 12.47 -10.92 13.45
CA ASN A 205 12.97 -11.94 14.37
C ASN A 205 13.20 -13.29 13.67
N ALA A 206 12.26 -13.74 12.83
CA ALA A 206 12.45 -14.98 12.07
C ALA A 206 13.62 -14.87 11.08
N MET A 207 13.83 -13.68 10.48
CA MET A 207 14.92 -13.43 9.55
C MET A 207 16.32 -13.49 10.17
N ILE A 208 16.46 -13.39 11.50
CA ILE A 208 17.79 -13.52 12.16
C ILE A 208 18.44 -14.86 11.81
N ASP A 209 17.72 -15.95 12.04
CA ASP A 209 18.27 -17.29 11.78
C ASP A 209 18.25 -17.63 10.27
N VAL A 210 17.34 -17.06 9.48
CA VAL A 210 17.36 -17.14 8.01
C VAL A 210 18.64 -16.51 7.46
N HIS A 211 19.06 -15.34 7.93
CA HIS A 211 20.30 -14.69 7.52
C HIS A 211 21.52 -15.54 7.88
N LYS A 212 21.55 -16.11 9.10
CA LYS A 212 22.64 -17.00 9.54
C LYS A 212 22.72 -18.26 8.69
N HIS A 213 21.56 -18.86 8.34
CA HIS A 213 21.49 -20.06 7.51
C HIS A 213 22.07 -19.84 6.11
N PHE A 214 21.73 -18.71 5.48
CA PHE A 214 22.19 -18.38 4.13
C PHE A 214 23.54 -17.62 4.10
N GLN A 215 24.16 -17.37 5.26
CA GLN A 215 25.46 -16.70 5.31
C GLN A 215 26.53 -17.49 4.53
N GLY A 216 27.15 -16.84 3.54
CA GLY A 216 28.18 -17.46 2.69
C GLY A 216 27.63 -18.41 1.61
N VAL A 217 26.32 -18.66 1.55
CA VAL A 217 25.69 -19.42 0.45
C VAL A 217 25.77 -18.60 -0.81
N LYS A 218 26.30 -19.19 -1.89
CA LYS A 218 26.40 -18.56 -3.22
C LYS A 218 25.08 -18.67 -3.98
N GLY A 219 24.83 -17.70 -4.86
CA GLY A 219 23.67 -17.74 -5.75
C GLY A 219 22.34 -17.30 -5.09
N ILE A 220 22.39 -16.77 -3.87
CA ILE A 220 21.23 -16.15 -3.19
C ILE A 220 21.57 -14.73 -2.71
N LYS A 221 20.57 -13.84 -2.74
CA LYS A 221 20.60 -12.52 -2.11
C LYS A 221 19.30 -12.27 -1.34
N LEU A 222 19.43 -12.01 -0.06
CA LEU A 222 18.35 -11.59 0.81
C LEU A 222 18.40 -10.05 0.93
N ILE A 223 17.41 -9.34 0.42
CA ILE A 223 17.25 -7.89 0.59
C ILE A 223 16.18 -7.68 1.66
N HIS A 224 16.59 -7.33 2.87
CA HIS A 224 15.72 -7.25 4.03
C HIS A 224 15.53 -5.80 4.50
N ILE A 225 14.29 -5.32 4.44
CA ILE A 225 13.88 -3.97 4.86
C ILE A 225 13.18 -4.09 6.20
N THR A 226 13.92 -3.77 7.26
CA THR A 226 13.52 -4.01 8.66
C THR A 226 12.52 -2.98 9.21
N GLY A 227 12.48 -1.77 8.62
CA GLY A 227 11.88 -0.58 9.21
C GLY A 227 12.86 0.15 10.14
N ASN A 228 12.80 1.48 10.13
CA ASN A 228 13.75 2.33 10.89
C ASN A 228 13.81 1.99 12.39
N GLY A 229 12.68 1.64 13.00
CA GLY A 229 12.62 1.38 14.44
C GLY A 229 13.19 0.04 14.90
N GLU A 230 13.41 -0.91 13.99
CA GLU A 230 13.86 -2.27 14.31
C GLU A 230 15.28 -2.55 13.77
N TYR A 231 15.85 -1.66 12.96
CA TYR A 231 17.12 -1.88 12.26
C TYR A 231 18.27 -2.20 13.21
N GLU A 232 18.52 -1.33 14.17
CA GLU A 232 19.61 -1.49 15.15
C GLU A 232 19.45 -2.79 15.97
N SER A 233 18.20 -3.16 16.31
CA SER A 233 17.91 -4.41 17.01
C SER A 233 18.25 -5.63 16.16
N VAL A 234 17.97 -5.59 14.87
CA VAL A 234 18.31 -6.68 13.93
C VAL A 234 19.82 -6.80 13.78
N LEU A 235 20.55 -5.70 13.57
CA LEU A 235 22.00 -5.73 13.47
C LEU A 235 22.65 -6.29 14.75
N SER A 236 22.20 -5.84 15.92
CA SER A 236 22.69 -6.31 17.22
C SER A 236 22.50 -7.82 17.40
N GLN A 237 21.32 -8.36 17.03
CA GLN A 237 21.02 -9.81 17.13
C GLN A 237 21.84 -10.66 16.15
N LEU A 238 22.27 -10.08 15.03
CA LEU A 238 23.16 -10.70 14.05
C LEU A 238 24.64 -10.55 14.41
N GLY A 239 24.99 -9.70 15.38
CA GLY A 239 26.38 -9.42 15.76
C GLY A 239 27.15 -8.62 14.71
N ILE A 240 26.47 -7.77 13.94
CA ILE A 240 27.05 -6.93 12.88
C ILE A 240 26.80 -5.44 13.18
N THR A 241 27.59 -4.58 12.56
CA THR A 241 27.53 -3.11 12.76
C THR A 241 26.86 -2.38 11.60
N ASP A 242 26.73 -3.04 10.45
CA ASP A 242 26.09 -2.49 9.25
C ASP A 242 25.33 -3.57 8.47
N GLY A 243 24.49 -3.15 7.55
CA GLY A 243 23.60 -4.06 6.80
C GLY A 243 24.28 -4.99 5.80
N ASP A 244 25.57 -4.78 5.50
CA ASP A 244 26.40 -5.61 4.62
C ASP A 244 27.31 -6.59 5.41
N GLY A 245 27.28 -6.52 6.74
CA GLY A 245 28.21 -7.27 7.63
C GLY A 245 28.12 -8.80 7.54
N LEU A 246 27.07 -9.36 6.91
CA LEU A 246 26.93 -10.79 6.66
C LEU A 246 27.48 -11.24 5.29
N GLY A 247 28.12 -10.34 4.53
CA GLY A 247 28.71 -10.65 3.23
C GLY A 247 27.69 -10.63 2.07
N SER A 248 28.07 -11.30 0.96
CA SER A 248 27.36 -11.14 -0.32
C SER A 248 25.92 -11.66 -0.33
N SER A 249 25.56 -12.60 0.53
CA SER A 249 24.22 -13.22 0.55
C SER A 249 23.15 -12.37 1.21
N SER A 250 23.50 -11.32 1.96
CA SER A 250 22.56 -10.48 2.70
C SER A 250 22.78 -8.99 2.42
N LEU A 251 21.68 -8.22 2.43
CA LEU A 251 21.65 -6.77 2.48
C LEU A 251 20.49 -6.38 3.40
N ILE A 252 20.81 -5.74 4.52
CA ILE A 252 19.83 -5.34 5.53
C ILE A 252 19.74 -3.82 5.56
N LEU A 253 18.53 -3.29 5.40
CA LEU A 253 18.29 -1.85 5.27
C LEU A 253 17.21 -1.40 6.24
N PRO A 254 17.34 -0.23 6.89
CA PRO A 254 16.29 0.32 7.72
C PRO A 254 15.08 0.78 6.89
N TYR A 255 15.35 1.30 5.70
CA TYR A 255 14.36 1.79 4.75
C TYR A 255 14.95 1.77 3.33
N LEU A 256 14.10 1.56 2.33
CA LEU A 256 14.50 1.61 0.93
C LEU A 256 13.61 2.59 0.17
N HIS A 257 14.20 3.69 -0.31
CA HIS A 257 13.50 4.68 -1.13
C HIS A 257 13.18 4.11 -2.52
N ASP A 258 14.13 3.39 -3.10
CA ASP A 258 14.04 2.80 -4.42
C ASP A 258 13.41 1.38 -4.39
N MET A 259 12.31 1.23 -3.65
CA MET A 259 11.55 -0.03 -3.58
C MET A 259 11.19 -0.59 -4.97
N PRO A 260 10.87 0.24 -6.01
CA PRO A 260 10.67 -0.26 -7.37
C PRO A 260 11.85 -1.07 -7.92
N LYS A 261 13.09 -0.66 -7.62
CA LYS A 261 14.31 -1.41 -8.01
C LYS A 261 14.39 -2.77 -7.33
N ALA A 262 14.05 -2.84 -6.03
CA ALA A 262 14.03 -4.11 -5.30
C ALA A 262 12.93 -5.05 -5.81
N LEU A 263 11.73 -4.54 -6.08
CA LEU A 263 10.65 -5.29 -6.72
C LEU A 263 11.08 -5.77 -8.12
N ALA A 264 11.78 -4.94 -8.89
CA ALA A 264 12.27 -5.32 -10.21
C ALA A 264 13.34 -6.42 -10.17
N ALA A 265 14.16 -6.46 -9.11
CA ALA A 265 15.23 -7.44 -8.93
C ALA A 265 14.75 -8.78 -8.33
N ALA A 266 13.63 -8.79 -7.60
CA ALA A 266 13.16 -9.91 -6.79
C ALA A 266 12.67 -11.10 -7.63
N ASP A 267 12.99 -12.31 -7.16
CA ASP A 267 12.43 -13.58 -7.62
C ASP A 267 11.31 -14.07 -6.68
N LEU A 268 11.43 -13.77 -5.40
CA LEU A 268 10.48 -14.13 -4.35
C LEU A 268 10.31 -12.95 -3.39
N ALA A 269 9.13 -12.76 -2.86
CA ALA A 269 8.87 -11.77 -1.82
C ALA A 269 8.39 -12.42 -0.52
N VAL A 270 8.87 -11.93 0.62
CA VAL A 270 8.35 -12.26 1.97
C VAL A 270 7.76 -10.97 2.54
N PHE A 271 6.43 -10.86 2.55
CA PHE A 271 5.76 -9.58 2.76
C PHE A 271 4.59 -9.66 3.75
N ARG A 272 4.28 -8.52 4.37
CA ARG A 272 2.93 -8.27 4.90
C ARG A 272 1.94 -8.14 3.73
N SER A 273 0.68 -8.56 3.94
CA SER A 273 -0.36 -8.56 2.91
C SER A 273 -1.18 -7.25 2.87
N GLY A 274 -0.48 -6.11 2.94
CA GLY A 274 -1.08 -4.80 2.68
C GLY A 274 -1.48 -4.68 1.20
N ALA A 275 -2.67 -4.16 0.93
CA ALA A 275 -3.27 -4.17 -0.40
C ALA A 275 -2.40 -3.54 -1.50
N ILE A 276 -1.67 -2.45 -1.20
CA ILE A 276 -0.81 -1.78 -2.18
C ILE A 276 0.45 -2.60 -2.46
N GLY A 277 1.09 -3.16 -1.43
CA GLY A 277 2.23 -4.06 -1.63
C GLY A 277 1.85 -5.28 -2.46
N LEU A 278 0.70 -5.88 -2.20
CA LEU A 278 0.17 -7.00 -2.99
C LEU A 278 -0.10 -6.60 -4.45
N ALA A 279 -0.65 -5.41 -4.69
CA ALA A 279 -0.86 -4.90 -6.04
C ALA A 279 0.47 -4.70 -6.79
N GLU A 280 1.52 -4.21 -6.10
CA GLU A 280 2.87 -4.07 -6.66
C GLU A 280 3.51 -5.43 -6.98
N LEU A 281 3.37 -6.42 -6.09
CA LEU A 281 3.81 -7.80 -6.35
C LEU A 281 3.07 -8.41 -7.56
N ALA A 282 1.76 -8.21 -7.65
CA ALA A 282 0.92 -8.72 -8.72
C ALA A 282 1.34 -8.18 -10.09
N VAL A 283 1.48 -6.86 -10.24
CA VAL A 283 1.86 -6.26 -11.54
C VAL A 283 3.29 -6.60 -11.95
N ARG A 284 4.13 -7.03 -11.00
CA ARG A 284 5.50 -7.51 -11.26
C ARG A 284 5.58 -9.02 -11.47
N GLY A 285 4.51 -9.75 -11.22
CA GLY A 285 4.52 -11.20 -11.29
C GLY A 285 5.45 -11.85 -10.27
N ILE A 286 5.54 -11.29 -9.06
CA ILE A 286 6.45 -11.78 -8.01
C ILE A 286 5.70 -12.78 -7.13
N PRO A 287 6.08 -14.08 -7.13
CA PRO A 287 5.61 -15.05 -6.16
C PRO A 287 5.89 -14.60 -4.73
N SER A 288 5.03 -14.94 -3.78
CA SER A 288 5.23 -14.43 -2.43
C SER A 288 4.89 -15.41 -1.32
N VAL A 289 5.60 -15.29 -0.20
CA VAL A 289 5.24 -15.83 1.10
C VAL A 289 4.64 -14.68 1.92
N LEU A 290 3.35 -14.74 2.18
CA LEU A 290 2.60 -13.68 2.81
C LEU A 290 2.40 -13.93 4.30
N ILE A 291 2.75 -12.95 5.12
CA ILE A 291 2.57 -12.99 6.57
C ILE A 291 1.60 -11.85 6.96
N PRO A 292 0.27 -12.10 7.01
CA PRO A 292 -0.71 -11.07 7.35
C PRO A 292 -0.44 -10.44 8.72
N TYR A 293 -0.62 -9.12 8.82
CA TYR A 293 -0.49 -8.41 10.10
C TYR A 293 -1.69 -8.72 11.00
N PRO A 294 -1.49 -9.33 12.19
CA PRO A 294 -2.59 -9.88 13.01
C PRO A 294 -3.48 -8.81 13.67
N TYR A 295 -3.01 -7.55 13.74
CA TYR A 295 -3.76 -6.44 14.32
C TYR A 295 -4.33 -5.50 13.26
N ALA A 296 -4.40 -5.94 12.01
CA ALA A 296 -5.04 -5.20 10.93
C ALA A 296 -6.54 -5.02 11.23
N ALA A 297 -7.07 -3.83 10.95
CA ALA A 297 -8.49 -3.55 11.16
C ALA A 297 -9.35 -4.55 10.36
N GLU A 298 -10.38 -5.13 11.00
CA GLU A 298 -11.26 -6.15 10.36
C GLU A 298 -10.49 -7.34 9.75
N ASP A 299 -9.25 -7.59 10.21
CA ASP A 299 -8.36 -8.65 9.70
C ASP A 299 -8.15 -8.59 8.17
N HIS A 300 -8.26 -7.40 7.58
CA HIS A 300 -8.25 -7.23 6.11
C HIS A 300 -7.00 -7.83 5.45
N GLN A 301 -5.84 -7.89 6.14
CA GLN A 301 -4.62 -8.46 5.56
C GLN A 301 -4.72 -9.97 5.34
N THR A 302 -5.38 -10.70 6.22
CA THR A 302 -5.64 -12.14 6.01
C THR A 302 -6.53 -12.37 4.79
N TYR A 303 -7.58 -11.55 4.62
CA TYR A 303 -8.45 -11.66 3.45
C TYR A 303 -7.73 -11.27 2.15
N ASN A 304 -6.92 -10.22 2.16
CA ASN A 304 -6.09 -9.85 1.01
C ASN A 304 -5.14 -10.99 0.61
N ALA A 305 -4.45 -11.61 1.59
CA ALA A 305 -3.55 -12.73 1.34
C ALA A 305 -4.28 -13.95 0.75
N ARG A 306 -5.48 -14.26 1.26
CA ARG A 306 -6.27 -15.41 0.78
C ARG A 306 -6.56 -15.36 -0.71
N ILE A 307 -6.81 -14.17 -1.28
CA ILE A 307 -7.00 -14.03 -2.74
C ILE A 307 -5.77 -14.55 -3.49
N PHE A 308 -4.57 -14.14 -3.07
CA PHE A 308 -3.32 -14.58 -3.72
C PHE A 308 -3.07 -16.08 -3.55
N VAL A 309 -3.39 -16.63 -2.38
CA VAL A 309 -3.26 -18.07 -2.11
C VAL A 309 -4.25 -18.89 -2.93
N GLN A 310 -5.51 -18.46 -3.00
CA GLN A 310 -6.56 -19.15 -3.78
C GLN A 310 -6.25 -19.17 -5.26
N GLU A 311 -5.68 -18.09 -5.78
CA GLU A 311 -5.21 -18.02 -7.18
C GLU A 311 -3.85 -18.72 -7.38
N GLY A 312 -3.22 -19.23 -6.31
CA GLY A 312 -1.94 -19.91 -6.36
C GLY A 312 -0.76 -18.99 -6.71
N ALA A 313 -0.87 -17.71 -6.38
CA ALA A 313 0.18 -16.69 -6.55
C ALA A 313 1.05 -16.52 -5.30
N ALA A 314 0.63 -17.08 -4.16
CA ALA A 314 1.34 -16.94 -2.91
C ALA A 314 1.14 -18.15 -1.99
N HIS A 315 2.09 -18.35 -1.07
CA HIS A 315 1.90 -19.09 0.16
C HIS A 315 1.59 -18.14 1.31
N MET A 316 0.94 -18.61 2.37
CA MET A 316 0.62 -17.79 3.54
C MET A 316 1.03 -18.49 4.82
N ILE A 317 1.77 -17.76 5.66
CA ILE A 317 2.10 -18.18 7.02
C ILE A 317 1.41 -17.24 8.01
N VAL A 318 0.65 -17.79 8.96
CA VAL A 318 0.00 -16.99 10.00
C VAL A 318 1.07 -16.41 10.93
N ASP A 319 1.01 -15.10 11.23
CA ASP A 319 2.06 -14.36 11.98
C ASP A 319 2.54 -15.08 13.26
N LYS A 320 1.61 -15.60 14.07
CA LYS A 320 1.93 -16.34 15.32
C LYS A 320 2.59 -17.70 15.10
N MET A 321 2.52 -18.25 13.90
CA MET A 321 3.10 -19.54 13.52
C MET A 321 4.43 -19.38 12.80
N LEU A 322 4.81 -18.14 12.46
CA LEU A 322 6.02 -17.85 11.71
C LEU A 322 7.26 -18.28 12.47
N SER A 323 8.06 -19.13 11.85
CA SER A 323 9.39 -19.52 12.33
C SER A 323 10.46 -19.33 11.25
N ALA A 324 11.71 -19.24 11.67
CA ALA A 324 12.84 -19.23 10.73
C ALA A 324 12.90 -20.52 9.91
N HIS A 325 12.59 -21.66 10.52
CA HIS A 325 12.56 -22.97 9.85
C HIS A 325 11.57 -22.97 8.67
N ASP A 326 10.35 -22.43 8.87
CA ASP A 326 9.35 -22.36 7.81
C ASP A 326 9.83 -21.47 6.67
N LEU A 327 10.40 -20.29 6.97
CA LEU A 327 10.92 -19.38 5.93
C LEU A 327 12.10 -19.98 5.17
N ILE A 328 13.01 -20.67 5.85
CA ILE A 328 14.13 -21.38 5.21
C ILE A 328 13.58 -22.44 4.25
N GLY A 329 12.62 -23.26 4.71
CA GLY A 329 11.99 -24.27 3.88
C GLY A 329 11.30 -23.71 2.64
N GLU A 330 10.56 -22.61 2.78
CA GLU A 330 9.92 -21.93 1.65
C GLU A 330 10.96 -21.38 0.65
N ILE A 331 12.01 -20.72 1.13
CA ILE A 331 13.07 -20.14 0.28
C ILE A 331 13.80 -21.27 -0.47
N GLU A 332 14.22 -22.33 0.21
CA GLU A 332 14.92 -23.46 -0.39
C GLU A 332 14.06 -24.20 -1.41
N MET A 333 12.77 -24.40 -1.10
CA MET A 333 11.82 -25.03 -2.02
C MET A 333 11.69 -24.22 -3.31
N PHE A 334 11.56 -22.89 -3.24
CA PHE A 334 11.46 -22.03 -4.41
C PHE A 334 12.79 -21.90 -5.16
N MET A 335 13.92 -21.92 -4.48
CA MET A 335 15.25 -21.99 -5.12
C MET A 335 15.40 -23.27 -5.95
N ALA A 336 14.93 -24.40 -5.43
CA ALA A 336 15.04 -25.70 -6.08
C ALA A 336 13.99 -25.90 -7.20
N ASN A 337 12.85 -25.21 -7.16
CA ASN A 337 11.75 -25.41 -8.10
C ASN A 337 11.40 -24.13 -8.87
N ARG A 338 12.20 -23.80 -9.87
CA ARG A 338 12.04 -22.61 -10.70
C ARG A 338 10.76 -22.63 -11.54
N ASP A 339 10.26 -23.81 -11.93
CA ASP A 339 9.03 -23.95 -12.70
C ASP A 339 7.81 -23.59 -11.84
N LEU A 340 7.77 -24.03 -10.59
CA LEU A 340 6.74 -23.61 -9.65
C LEU A 340 6.74 -22.09 -9.44
N LEU A 341 7.94 -21.54 -9.23
CA LEU A 341 8.12 -20.09 -9.07
C LEU A 341 7.57 -19.30 -10.26
N ALA A 342 7.90 -19.75 -11.49
CA ALA A 342 7.40 -19.13 -12.71
C ALA A 342 5.87 -19.22 -12.83
N GLN A 343 5.28 -20.39 -12.56
CA GLN A 343 3.82 -20.56 -12.57
C GLN A 343 3.12 -19.66 -11.56
N MET A 344 3.67 -19.53 -10.35
CA MET A 344 3.13 -18.62 -9.33
C MET A 344 3.25 -17.16 -9.76
N GLY A 345 4.35 -16.79 -10.43
CA GLY A 345 4.54 -15.47 -11.01
C GLY A 345 3.51 -15.13 -12.08
N ASP A 346 3.22 -16.06 -12.99
CA ASP A 346 2.19 -15.90 -14.02
C ASP A 346 0.79 -15.71 -13.40
N ARG A 347 0.48 -16.43 -12.34
CA ARG A 347 -0.78 -16.28 -11.61
C ARG A 347 -0.84 -14.93 -10.86
N ALA A 348 0.27 -14.47 -10.31
CA ALA A 348 0.35 -13.13 -9.72
C ALA A 348 0.09 -12.05 -10.78
N LEU A 349 0.65 -12.16 -11.98
CA LEU A 349 0.40 -11.24 -13.10
C LEU A 349 -1.08 -11.16 -13.48
N GLN A 350 -1.83 -12.28 -13.44
CA GLN A 350 -3.27 -12.30 -13.72
C GLN A 350 -4.09 -11.48 -12.72
N LEU A 351 -3.63 -11.38 -11.47
CA LEU A 351 -4.22 -10.52 -10.45
C LEU A 351 -3.86 -9.04 -10.64
N GLY A 352 -2.77 -8.76 -11.35
CA GLY A 352 -2.25 -7.42 -11.56
C GLY A 352 -3.20 -6.51 -12.35
N LYS A 353 -3.30 -5.25 -11.94
CA LYS A 353 -4.07 -4.19 -12.61
C LYS A 353 -3.19 -2.97 -12.88
N PRO A 354 -2.31 -3.05 -13.90
CA PRO A 354 -1.33 -1.99 -14.16
C PRO A 354 -1.98 -0.65 -14.53
N ASN A 355 -3.19 -0.66 -15.06
CA ASN A 355 -3.92 0.54 -15.47
C ASN A 355 -4.82 1.13 -14.38
N ALA A 356 -4.82 0.58 -13.15
CA ALA A 356 -5.74 1.01 -12.09
C ALA A 356 -5.73 2.53 -11.84
N ALA A 357 -4.56 3.14 -11.76
CA ALA A 357 -4.44 4.59 -11.56
C ALA A 357 -5.00 5.38 -12.74
N HIS A 358 -4.70 4.93 -13.98
CA HIS A 358 -5.21 5.52 -15.21
C HIS A 358 -6.74 5.47 -15.26
N ASP A 359 -7.33 4.31 -14.95
CA ASP A 359 -8.77 4.10 -15.00
C ASP A 359 -9.50 4.94 -13.93
N ILE A 360 -8.94 5.06 -12.73
CA ILE A 360 -9.51 5.91 -11.66
C ILE A 360 -9.41 7.40 -12.05
N ALA A 361 -8.27 7.85 -12.59
CA ALA A 361 -8.10 9.23 -13.03
C ALA A 361 -9.07 9.57 -14.19
N LYS A 362 -9.17 8.68 -15.20
CA LYS A 362 -10.12 8.80 -16.31
C LYS A 362 -11.56 8.85 -15.82
N LEU A 363 -11.93 7.97 -14.88
CA LEU A 363 -13.25 7.95 -14.27
C LEU A 363 -13.55 9.28 -13.55
N ALA A 364 -12.60 9.79 -12.75
CA ALA A 364 -12.75 11.06 -12.06
C ALA A 364 -12.95 12.23 -13.02
N LEU A 365 -12.11 12.33 -14.05
CA LEU A 365 -12.21 13.38 -15.06
C LEU A 365 -13.51 13.29 -15.89
N SER A 366 -14.04 12.07 -16.10
CA SER A 366 -15.27 11.85 -16.87
C SER A 366 -16.54 12.28 -16.14
N ILE A 367 -16.56 12.22 -14.81
CA ILE A 367 -17.71 12.64 -13.99
C ILE A 367 -17.56 14.07 -13.45
N ALA A 368 -16.40 14.69 -13.61
CA ALA A 368 -16.12 16.07 -13.20
C ALA A 368 -17.03 17.06 -13.96
N LYS A 369 -17.65 18.00 -13.21
CA LYS A 369 -18.56 19.03 -13.75
C LYS A 369 -17.86 20.08 -14.59
#